data_c6c27d4b08cb3bbffde7f147aa16f9b0
#
_entry.id   c6c27d4b08cb3bbffde7f147aa16f9b0
#
_cell.length_a   1.000
_cell.length_b   1.000
_cell.length_c   1.000
_cell.angle_alpha   90.00
_cell.angle_beta   90.00
_cell.angle_gamma   90.00
#
_symmetry.space_group_name_H-M   'P 1'
#
loop_
_entity.id
_entity.type
_entity.pdbx_description
1 polymer ?
#
loop_
_entity_poly.entity_id
_entity_poly.type
_entity_poly.pdbx_seq_one_letter_code
_entity_poly.pdbx_strand_id
1 'polypeptide(L)'
;MNKHDIDPDPQLSEEQDLAVSNHTELQIEEIDNLLFDSTSANFKKVAMVVGSAMEKAKSSFQGIPDLYFAQRIRQMVANGTLESQGFLANMRYSEVRRAA
;
A
#
# COMPACT_ATOMS: atom_id res chain seq x y z
N MET A 1 -16.03 -17.60 3.30
CA MET A 1 -15.96 -16.59 4.39
C MET A 1 -16.76 -15.35 3.98
N ASN A 2 -17.64 -14.90 4.83
CA ASN A 2 -18.39 -13.68 4.63
C ASN A 2 -17.44 -12.49 4.89
N LYS A 3 -17.54 -11.42 4.11
CA LYS A 3 -16.69 -10.25 4.34
C LYS A 3 -16.89 -9.58 5.70
N HIS A 4 -17.99 -9.92 6.42
CA HIS A 4 -18.18 -9.48 7.82
C HIS A 4 -17.21 -10.13 8.79
N ASP A 5 -16.56 -11.24 8.36
CA ASP A 5 -15.57 -11.95 9.16
C ASP A 5 -14.15 -11.44 8.92
N ILE A 6 -13.99 -10.47 8.02
CA ILE A 6 -12.69 -9.90 7.66
C ILE A 6 -12.60 -8.48 8.26
N ASP A 7 -11.67 -8.31 9.17
CA ASP A 7 -11.43 -6.99 9.74
C ASP A 7 -10.56 -6.14 8.83
N PRO A 8 -10.77 -4.82 8.81
CA PRO A 8 -9.81 -3.94 8.13
C PRO A 8 -8.45 -4.00 8.83
N ASP A 9 -7.40 -3.67 8.07
CA ASP A 9 -6.07 -3.50 8.65
C ASP A 9 -6.15 -2.41 9.74
N PRO A 10 -5.36 -2.54 10.81
CA PRO A 10 -5.33 -1.49 11.82
C PRO A 10 -4.82 -0.19 11.22
N GLN A 11 -5.23 0.92 11.81
CA GLN A 11 -4.72 2.23 11.44
C GLN A 11 -3.31 2.40 12.01
N LEU A 12 -2.55 3.32 11.43
CA LEU A 12 -1.24 3.66 11.98
C LEU A 12 -1.39 4.12 13.43
N SER A 13 -0.48 3.67 14.29
CA SER A 13 -0.39 4.19 15.65
C SER A 13 0.05 5.65 15.61
N GLU A 14 -0.11 6.34 16.75
CA GLU A 14 0.35 7.73 16.86
C GLU A 14 1.83 7.88 16.54
N GLU A 15 2.66 6.95 17.04
CA GLU A 15 4.08 6.91 16.75
C GLU A 15 4.38 6.72 15.27
N GLN A 16 3.66 5.79 14.64
CA GLN A 16 3.83 5.51 13.21
C GLN A 16 3.39 6.70 12.37
N ASP A 17 2.28 7.34 12.76
CA ASP A 17 1.75 8.49 12.06
C ASP A 17 2.74 9.67 12.13
N LEU A 18 3.34 9.90 13.29
CA LEU A 18 4.39 10.90 13.45
C LEU A 18 5.61 10.60 12.58
N ALA A 19 5.99 9.32 12.49
CA ALA A 19 7.15 8.91 11.69
C ALA A 19 6.96 9.22 10.21
N VAL A 20 5.73 9.11 9.69
CA VAL A 20 5.46 9.37 8.26
C VAL A 20 5.04 10.81 7.98
N SER A 21 4.63 11.56 9.00
CA SER A 21 4.13 12.93 8.83
C SER A 21 5.19 13.91 8.33
N ASN A 22 6.47 13.58 8.52
CA ASN A 22 7.59 14.42 8.09
C ASN A 22 8.04 14.12 6.66
N HIS A 23 7.38 13.19 5.96
CA HIS A 23 7.75 12.87 4.58
C HIS A 23 7.42 14.03 3.65
N THR A 24 8.36 14.36 2.78
CA THR A 24 8.16 15.35 1.73
C THR A 24 7.32 14.76 0.61
N GLU A 25 6.79 15.62 -0.26
CA GLU A 25 6.06 15.16 -1.45
C GLU A 25 6.93 14.25 -2.33
N LEU A 26 8.23 14.54 -2.44
CA LEU A 26 9.17 13.72 -3.21
C LEU A 26 9.31 12.33 -2.60
N GLN A 27 9.36 12.23 -1.28
CA GLN A 27 9.46 10.94 -0.60
C GLN A 27 8.20 10.11 -0.79
N ILE A 28 7.03 10.75 -0.71
CA ILE A 28 5.75 10.09 -0.95
C ILE A 28 5.70 9.58 -2.40
N GLU A 29 6.14 10.40 -3.35
CA GLU A 29 6.19 10.04 -4.76
C GLU A 29 7.11 8.85 -5.01
N GLU A 30 8.27 8.81 -4.34
CA GLU A 30 9.18 7.67 -4.42
C GLU A 30 8.53 6.38 -3.93
N ILE A 31 7.81 6.45 -2.82
CA ILE A 31 7.08 5.29 -2.27
C ILE A 31 6.02 4.83 -3.27
N ASP A 32 5.26 5.78 -3.82
CA ASP A 32 4.23 5.47 -4.81
C ASP A 32 4.82 4.82 -6.06
N ASN A 33 5.97 5.30 -6.51
CA ASN A 33 6.67 4.72 -7.66
C ASN A 33 7.15 3.29 -7.38
N LEU A 34 7.68 3.03 -6.19
CA LEU A 34 8.07 1.68 -5.79
C LEU A 34 6.86 0.74 -5.77
N LEU A 35 5.74 1.22 -5.27
CA LEU A 35 4.49 0.45 -5.25
C LEU A 35 4.01 0.19 -6.67
N PHE A 36 3.98 1.20 -7.52
CA PHE A 36 3.56 1.05 -8.92
C PHE A 36 4.44 0.05 -9.65
N ASP A 37 5.76 0.14 -9.47
CA ASP A 37 6.72 -0.77 -10.09
C ASP A 37 6.53 -2.22 -9.62
N SER A 38 5.90 -2.40 -8.47
CA SER A 38 5.61 -3.72 -7.92
C SER A 38 4.28 -4.30 -8.40
N THR A 39 3.51 -3.52 -9.15
CA THR A 39 2.25 -3.96 -9.76
C THR A 39 2.45 -4.36 -11.20
N SER A 40 1.41 -4.90 -11.83
CA SER A 40 1.41 -5.25 -13.25
C SER A 40 0.00 -5.10 -13.81
N ALA A 41 -0.18 -5.53 -15.05
CA ALA A 41 -1.50 -5.56 -15.69
C ALA A 41 -2.41 -6.64 -15.06
N ASN A 42 -1.83 -7.58 -14.32
CA ASN A 42 -2.58 -8.65 -13.66
C ASN A 42 -2.76 -8.34 -12.19
N PHE A 43 -3.87 -8.77 -11.61
CA PHE A 43 -4.12 -8.60 -10.19
C PHE A 43 -3.07 -9.34 -9.36
N LYS A 44 -2.59 -8.66 -8.34
CA LYS A 44 -1.67 -9.21 -7.33
C LYS A 44 -2.18 -8.83 -5.94
N LYS A 45 -1.95 -9.70 -4.98
CA LYS A 45 -2.29 -9.40 -3.58
C LYS A 45 -1.65 -8.09 -3.15
N VAL A 46 -2.42 -7.22 -2.50
CA VAL A 46 -1.89 -5.96 -1.98
C VAL A 46 -0.73 -6.23 -1.04
N ALA A 47 -0.85 -7.24 -0.16
CA ALA A 47 0.24 -7.60 0.77
C ALA A 47 1.53 -7.96 0.03
N MET A 48 1.45 -8.61 -1.13
CA MET A 48 2.63 -8.94 -1.95
C MET A 48 3.23 -7.69 -2.59
N VAL A 49 2.40 -6.80 -3.09
CA VAL A 49 2.85 -5.53 -3.67
C VAL A 49 3.57 -4.69 -2.62
N VAL A 50 2.97 -4.57 -1.44
CA VAL A 50 3.55 -3.85 -0.30
C VAL A 50 4.91 -4.47 0.08
N GLY A 51 4.95 -5.79 0.26
CA GLY A 51 6.19 -6.50 0.62
C GLY A 51 7.29 -6.29 -0.41
N SER A 52 6.95 -6.37 -1.70
CA SER A 52 7.88 -6.15 -2.79
C SER A 52 8.43 -4.72 -2.80
N ALA A 53 7.55 -3.72 -2.61
CA ALA A 53 7.96 -2.32 -2.56
C ALA A 53 8.87 -2.06 -1.37
N MET A 54 8.55 -2.62 -0.20
CA MET A 54 9.38 -2.49 0.99
C MET A 54 10.76 -3.11 0.80
N GLU A 55 10.83 -4.25 0.12
CA GLU A 55 12.10 -4.90 -0.21
C GLU A 55 12.96 -4.01 -1.11
N LYS A 56 12.34 -3.38 -2.10
CA LYS A 56 13.04 -2.44 -2.98
C LYS A 56 13.48 -1.17 -2.26
N ALA A 57 12.69 -0.73 -1.29
CA ALA A 57 12.96 0.49 -0.53
C ALA A 57 14.15 0.33 0.42
N LYS A 58 14.28 -0.85 1.03
CA LYS A 58 15.36 -1.20 1.99
C LYS A 58 15.78 -0.03 2.88
N SER A 59 17.01 0.46 2.68
CA SER A 59 17.60 1.49 3.54
C SER A 59 17.03 2.89 3.33
N SER A 60 16.38 3.15 2.20
CA SER A 60 15.87 4.49 1.88
C SER A 60 14.67 4.89 2.76
N PHE A 61 13.84 3.91 3.13
CA PHE A 61 12.63 4.16 3.91
C PHE A 61 12.56 3.23 5.10
N GLN A 62 13.70 3.07 5.78
CA GLN A 62 13.80 2.21 6.95
C GLN A 62 12.90 2.75 8.07
N GLY A 63 12.15 1.85 8.70
CA GLY A 63 11.25 2.23 9.78
C GLY A 63 9.85 2.63 9.34
N ILE A 64 9.59 2.70 8.04
CA ILE A 64 8.24 2.98 7.54
C ILE A 64 7.42 1.69 7.59
N PRO A 65 6.26 1.69 8.28
CA PRO A 65 5.49 0.47 8.43
C PRO A 65 4.75 0.08 7.15
N ASP A 66 4.49 -1.22 7.01
CA ASP A 66 3.73 -1.76 5.88
C ASP A 66 2.33 -1.12 5.77
N LEU A 67 1.73 -0.78 6.90
CA LEU A 67 0.42 -0.13 6.92
C LEU A 67 0.43 1.20 6.17
N TYR A 68 1.55 1.93 6.19
CA TYR A 68 1.66 3.17 5.43
C TYR A 68 1.71 2.89 3.93
N PHE A 69 2.47 1.87 3.50
CA PHE A 69 2.50 1.45 2.10
C PHE A 69 1.10 1.03 1.64
N ALA A 70 0.36 0.32 2.49
CA ALA A 70 -1.03 -0.07 2.19
C ALA A 70 -1.94 1.15 2.05
N GLN A 71 -1.74 2.19 2.87
CA GLN A 71 -2.49 3.45 2.73
C GLN A 71 -2.23 4.11 1.38
N ARG A 72 -0.98 4.10 0.92
CA ARG A 72 -0.64 4.66 -0.38
C ARG A 72 -1.31 3.88 -1.51
N ILE A 73 -1.37 2.55 -1.40
CA ILE A 73 -2.11 1.72 -2.37
C ILE A 73 -3.57 2.17 -2.45
N ARG A 74 -4.23 2.36 -1.31
CA ARG A 74 -5.63 2.80 -1.29
C ARG A 74 -5.79 4.17 -1.95
N GLN A 75 -4.84 5.06 -1.73
CA GLN A 75 -4.85 6.38 -2.36
C GLN A 75 -4.68 6.26 -3.88
N MET A 76 -3.84 5.36 -4.35
CA MET A 76 -3.62 5.12 -5.78
C MET A 76 -4.85 4.49 -6.44
N VAL A 77 -5.61 3.70 -5.71
CA VAL A 77 -6.90 3.20 -6.19
C VAL A 77 -7.91 4.36 -6.26
N ALA A 78 -7.95 5.19 -5.22
CA ALA A 78 -8.87 6.33 -5.16
C ALA A 78 -8.64 7.32 -6.30
N ASN A 79 -7.37 7.52 -6.70
CA ASN A 79 -7.04 8.47 -7.76
C ASN A 79 -7.04 7.85 -9.18
N GLY A 80 -7.39 6.57 -9.29
CA GLY A 80 -7.53 5.90 -10.58
C GLY A 80 -6.25 5.31 -11.17
N THR A 81 -5.12 5.38 -10.47
CA THR A 81 -3.85 4.80 -10.94
C THR A 81 -3.89 3.29 -10.93
N LEU A 82 -4.56 2.72 -9.92
CA LEU A 82 -4.73 1.26 -9.78
C LEU A 82 -6.21 0.91 -9.74
N GLU A 83 -6.51 -0.32 -10.15
CA GLU A 83 -7.81 -0.96 -9.94
C GLU A 83 -7.68 -1.98 -8.83
N SER A 84 -8.74 -2.19 -8.08
CA SER A 84 -8.74 -3.15 -6.97
C SER A 84 -9.90 -4.12 -7.06
N GLN A 85 -9.73 -5.27 -6.40
CA GLN A 85 -10.81 -6.22 -6.14
C GLN A 85 -10.60 -6.80 -4.75
N GLY A 86 -11.67 -7.33 -4.16
CA GLY A 86 -11.65 -7.85 -2.81
C GLY A 86 -11.86 -6.76 -1.78
N PHE A 87 -11.46 -7.02 -0.54
CA PHE A 87 -11.66 -6.10 0.58
C PHE A 87 -10.42 -5.20 0.73
N LEU A 88 -10.44 -4.06 0.06
CA LEU A 88 -9.26 -3.17 -0.02
C LEU A 88 -8.77 -2.67 1.34
N ALA A 89 -9.63 -2.59 2.33
CA ALA A 89 -9.24 -2.17 3.67
C ALA A 89 -8.34 -3.19 4.38
N ASN A 90 -8.19 -4.40 3.81
CA ASN A 90 -7.28 -5.42 4.33
C ASN A 90 -6.37 -5.90 3.21
N MET A 91 -5.06 -5.68 3.37
CA MET A 91 -4.09 -5.97 2.31
C MET A 91 -3.96 -7.45 1.96
N ARG A 92 -4.35 -8.35 2.87
CA ARG A 92 -4.29 -9.79 2.64
C ARG A 92 -5.50 -10.34 1.92
N TYR A 93 -6.59 -9.55 1.89
CA TYR A 93 -7.87 -9.95 1.30
C TYR A 93 -8.25 -9.06 0.13
N SER A 94 -7.27 -8.45 -0.49
CA SER A 94 -7.47 -7.57 -1.64
C SER A 94 -6.35 -7.74 -2.65
N GLU A 95 -6.65 -7.35 -3.89
CA GLU A 95 -5.71 -7.40 -4.99
C GLU A 95 -5.80 -6.10 -5.77
N VAL A 96 -4.70 -5.73 -6.41
CA VAL A 96 -4.63 -4.54 -7.26
C VAL A 96 -3.90 -4.85 -8.56
N ARG A 97 -4.19 -4.05 -9.56
CA ARG A 97 -3.47 -4.05 -10.84
C ARG A 97 -3.44 -2.63 -11.39
N ARG A 98 -2.58 -2.40 -12.35
CA ARG A 98 -2.52 -1.12 -13.04
C ARG A 98 -3.83 -0.88 -13.79
N ALA A 99 -4.36 0.33 -13.67
CA ALA A 99 -5.55 0.72 -14.42
C ALA A 99 -5.20 0.81 -15.91
N ALA A 100 -6.17 0.45 -16.73
CA ALA A 100 -6.01 0.47 -18.18
C ALA A 100 -6.02 1.91 -18.72
#